data_cd581223c2dd5b9aade662fc6e5d4bda
#
_entry.id   cd581223c2dd5b9aade662fc6e5d4bda
#
_cell.length_a   1.000
_cell.length_b   1.000
_cell.length_c   1.000
_cell.angle_alpha   90.00
_cell.angle_beta   90.00
_cell.angle_gamma   90.00
#
_symmetry.space_group_name_H-M   'P 1'
#
loop_
_entity.id
_entity.type
_entity.pdbx_description
1 polymer ?
#
loop_
_entity_poly.entity_id
_entity_poly.type
_entity_poly.pdbx_seq_one_letter_code
_entity_poly.pdbx_strand_id
1 'polypeptide(L)'
;LCLSEGAQLAVNLRPADVLQSLQEVHPTCMCAVPRFWEKVYAGVQEKIRQSNPVQRKLLHEALQVGKAYNVHYKMRGLIPPVSLRLRYAFFEKTVIALLKRTLGFENANFFPTAGAAIPPVVEEFVHSAGINMVAGYGLTESTATVSCDRGGQPKTIGSVGRLIGGLQLKFGEDN
;
A
#
# COMPACT_ATOMS: atom_id res chain seq x y z
N LEU A 1 8.05 -20.59 7.70
CA LEU A 1 7.05 -20.56 6.62
C LEU A 1 7.67 -20.10 5.28
N CYS A 2 8.33 -18.94 5.21
CA CYS A 2 8.93 -18.45 3.95
C CYS A 2 9.97 -19.43 3.37
N LEU A 3 10.83 -19.94 4.20
CA LEU A 3 11.89 -20.89 3.76
C LEU A 3 11.35 -22.24 3.33
N SER A 4 10.26 -22.74 3.96
CA SER A 4 9.61 -23.99 3.57
C SER A 4 8.94 -23.92 2.19
N GLU A 5 8.56 -22.72 1.77
CA GLU A 5 7.94 -22.45 0.45
C GLU A 5 8.97 -22.04 -0.61
N GLY A 6 10.27 -22.14 -0.31
CA GLY A 6 11.35 -21.77 -1.23
C GLY A 6 11.50 -20.27 -1.45
N ALA A 7 10.91 -19.43 -0.59
CA ALA A 7 11.03 -17.98 -0.69
C ALA A 7 12.42 -17.50 -0.26
N GLN A 8 13.00 -16.58 -0.99
CA GLN A 8 14.23 -15.92 -0.61
C GLN A 8 13.94 -14.85 0.45
N LEU A 9 14.62 -14.91 1.60
CA LEU A 9 14.47 -13.95 2.68
C LEU A 9 15.61 -12.93 2.66
N ALA A 10 15.28 -11.66 2.46
CA ALA A 10 16.22 -10.55 2.62
C ALA A 10 16.05 -9.93 4.01
N VAL A 11 17.13 -9.79 4.76
CA VAL A 11 17.13 -9.25 6.12
C VAL A 11 17.93 -7.96 6.16
N ASN A 12 17.30 -6.90 6.64
CA ASN A 12 17.94 -5.60 6.86
C ASN A 12 18.59 -5.53 8.24
N LEU A 13 19.83 -5.08 8.30
CA LEU A 13 20.54 -4.89 9.56
C LEU A 13 20.08 -3.62 10.29
N ARG A 14 19.70 -2.57 9.55
CA ARG A 14 19.30 -1.28 10.13
C ARG A 14 18.03 -0.76 9.47
N PRO A 15 17.04 -0.28 10.24
CA PRO A 15 15.82 0.30 9.69
C PRO A 15 16.03 1.52 8.78
N ALA A 16 17.16 2.21 8.91
CA ALA A 16 17.52 3.35 8.07
C ALA A 16 17.78 2.96 6.61
N ASP A 17 18.27 1.76 6.38
CA ASP A 17 18.72 1.28 5.06
C ASP A 17 17.57 0.64 4.24
N VAL A 18 16.36 0.57 4.79
CA VAL A 18 15.21 -0.11 4.15
C VAL A 18 14.94 0.39 2.73
N LEU A 19 14.97 1.71 2.49
CA LEU A 19 14.70 2.25 1.16
C LEU A 19 15.78 1.86 0.14
N GLN A 20 17.05 1.82 0.55
CA GLN A 20 18.13 1.35 -0.29
C GLN A 20 17.99 -0.15 -0.59
N SER A 21 17.73 -0.95 0.44
CA SER A 21 17.54 -2.39 0.28
C SER A 21 16.34 -2.74 -0.60
N LEU A 22 15.26 -1.96 -0.59
CA LEU A 22 14.13 -2.13 -1.50
C LEU A 22 14.54 -1.95 -2.96
N GLN A 23 15.43 -0.99 -3.25
CA GLN A 23 15.95 -0.74 -4.59
C GLN A 23 16.95 -1.81 -5.05
N GLU A 24 17.60 -2.51 -4.12
CA GLU A 24 18.54 -3.59 -4.42
C GLU A 24 17.85 -4.95 -4.55
N VAL A 25 16.85 -5.21 -3.69
CA VAL A 25 16.21 -6.53 -3.57
C VAL A 25 14.96 -6.66 -4.42
N HIS A 26 14.23 -5.55 -4.68
CA HIS A 26 12.95 -5.53 -5.39
C HIS A 26 11.95 -6.59 -4.87
N PRO A 27 11.57 -6.54 -3.58
CA PRO A 27 10.83 -7.61 -2.95
C PRO A 27 9.43 -7.78 -3.53
N THR A 28 8.96 -9.02 -3.58
CA THR A 28 7.59 -9.35 -3.96
C THR A 28 6.60 -9.17 -2.81
N CYS A 29 7.09 -9.28 -1.57
CA CYS A 29 6.32 -9.07 -0.34
C CYS A 29 7.23 -8.50 0.75
N MET A 30 6.73 -7.55 1.53
CA MET A 30 7.42 -7.03 2.70
C MET A 30 6.40 -6.62 3.75
N CYS A 31 6.58 -7.11 4.99
CA CYS A 31 5.81 -6.60 6.12
C CYS A 31 6.27 -5.19 6.46
N ALA A 32 5.34 -4.26 6.59
CA ALA A 32 5.60 -2.87 6.85
C ALA A 32 4.84 -2.36 8.07
N VAL A 33 5.30 -1.24 8.62
CA VAL A 33 4.60 -0.48 9.65
C VAL A 33 4.14 0.86 9.07
N PRO A 34 3.11 1.51 9.62
CA PRO A 34 2.60 2.79 9.11
C PRO A 34 3.68 3.86 8.94
N ARG A 35 4.62 3.93 9.88
CA ARG A 35 5.75 4.88 9.83
C ARG A 35 6.63 4.75 8.58
N PHE A 36 6.74 3.56 8.03
CA PHE A 36 7.42 3.33 6.76
C PHE A 36 6.70 4.04 5.61
N TRP A 37 5.38 3.88 5.51
CA TRP A 37 4.56 4.50 4.47
C TRP A 37 4.50 6.02 4.58
N GLU A 38 4.51 6.56 5.80
CA GLU A 38 4.63 8.01 6.03
C GLU A 38 5.93 8.56 5.46
N LYS A 39 7.06 7.85 5.66
CA LYS A 39 8.35 8.23 5.08
C LYS A 39 8.35 8.14 3.56
N VAL A 40 7.78 7.09 2.98
CA VAL A 40 7.63 6.94 1.53
C VAL A 40 6.79 8.09 0.97
N TYR A 41 5.64 8.38 1.58
CA TYR A 41 4.76 9.48 1.20
C TYR A 41 5.50 10.82 1.24
N ALA A 42 6.15 11.14 2.35
CA ALA A 42 6.90 12.39 2.51
C ALA A 42 8.03 12.52 1.47
N GLY A 43 8.77 11.44 1.22
CA GLY A 43 9.84 11.42 0.21
C GLY A 43 9.32 11.64 -1.21
N VAL A 44 8.17 11.06 -1.55
CA VAL A 44 7.53 11.29 -2.86
C VAL A 44 7.01 12.73 -2.97
N GLN A 45 6.37 13.27 -1.92
CA GLN A 45 5.92 14.67 -1.93
C GLN A 45 7.08 15.65 -2.10
N GLU A 46 8.22 15.38 -1.45
CA GLU A 46 9.43 16.21 -1.62
C GLU A 46 9.96 16.13 -3.07
N LYS A 47 10.02 14.93 -3.64
CA LYS A 47 10.42 14.75 -5.05
C LYS A 47 9.48 15.46 -6.03
N ILE A 48 8.17 15.43 -5.78
CA ILE A 48 7.17 16.18 -6.55
C ILE A 48 7.46 17.68 -6.48
N ARG A 49 7.76 18.20 -5.28
CA ARG A 49 8.04 19.63 -5.07
C ARG A 49 9.29 20.09 -5.81
N GLN A 50 10.32 19.25 -5.85
CA GLN A 50 11.60 19.52 -6.54
C GLN A 50 11.53 19.30 -8.06
N SER A 51 10.49 18.63 -8.55
CA SER A 51 10.33 18.35 -9.98
C SER A 51 9.93 19.59 -10.78
N ASN A 52 10.25 19.58 -12.08
CA ASN A 52 9.81 20.64 -12.97
C ASN A 52 8.26 20.68 -13.09
N PRO A 53 7.67 21.82 -13.51
CA PRO A 53 6.21 21.98 -13.54
C PRO A 53 5.47 20.92 -14.39
N VAL A 54 6.07 20.46 -15.48
CA VAL A 54 5.48 19.45 -16.37
C VAL A 54 5.44 18.09 -15.68
N GLN A 55 6.57 17.65 -15.10
CA GLN A 55 6.64 16.40 -14.38
C GLN A 55 5.72 16.39 -13.15
N ARG A 56 5.65 17.50 -12.43
CA ARG A 56 4.75 17.67 -11.28
C ARG A 56 3.29 17.49 -11.69
N LYS A 57 2.87 18.17 -12.77
CA LYS A 57 1.50 18.05 -13.29
C LYS A 57 1.19 16.63 -13.73
N LEU A 58 2.12 15.99 -14.44
CA LEU A 58 1.95 14.62 -14.93
C LEU A 58 1.83 13.61 -13.80
N LEU A 59 2.68 13.69 -12.77
CA LEU A 59 2.63 12.80 -11.62
C LEU A 59 1.36 13.02 -10.79
N HIS A 60 0.96 14.29 -10.62
CA HIS A 60 -0.29 14.62 -9.95
C HIS A 60 -1.50 14.03 -10.69
N GLU A 61 -1.56 14.18 -12.01
CA GLU A 61 -2.64 13.59 -12.83
C GLU A 61 -2.64 12.07 -12.76
N ALA A 62 -1.47 11.42 -12.82
CA ALA A 62 -1.35 9.98 -12.68
C ALA A 62 -1.90 9.48 -11.33
N LEU A 63 -1.58 10.16 -10.23
CA LEU A 63 -2.09 9.83 -8.91
C LEU A 63 -3.60 10.09 -8.77
N GLN A 64 -4.14 11.14 -9.38
CA GLN A 64 -5.60 11.39 -9.41
C GLN A 64 -6.35 10.30 -10.19
N VAL A 65 -5.84 9.89 -11.36
CA VAL A 65 -6.41 8.79 -12.14
C VAL A 65 -6.28 7.47 -11.36
N GLY A 66 -5.14 7.24 -10.71
CA GLY A 66 -4.93 6.08 -9.84
C GLY A 66 -5.89 6.05 -8.65
N LYS A 67 -6.12 7.20 -8.00
CA LYS A 67 -7.12 7.36 -6.93
C LYS A 67 -8.52 7.00 -7.42
N ALA A 68 -8.94 7.62 -8.53
CA ALA A 68 -10.24 7.32 -9.11
C ALA A 68 -10.40 5.82 -9.41
N TYR A 69 -9.42 5.21 -10.06
CA TYR A 69 -9.47 3.80 -10.45
C TYR A 69 -9.39 2.85 -9.25
N ASN A 70 -8.35 2.98 -8.42
CA ASN A 70 -8.08 2.02 -7.35
C ASN A 70 -8.94 2.27 -6.10
N VAL A 71 -9.09 3.53 -5.66
CA VAL A 71 -9.77 3.84 -4.39
C VAL A 71 -11.29 3.95 -4.59
N HIS A 72 -11.75 4.68 -5.63
CA HIS A 72 -13.18 4.91 -5.79
C HIS A 72 -13.93 3.75 -6.46
N TYR A 73 -13.24 2.94 -7.28
CA TYR A 73 -13.87 1.80 -7.96
C TYR A 73 -13.35 0.46 -7.44
N LYS A 74 -12.09 0.13 -7.68
CA LYS A 74 -11.55 -1.20 -7.41
C LYS A 74 -11.66 -1.62 -5.94
N MET A 75 -11.27 -0.75 -5.00
CA MET A 75 -11.40 -1.02 -3.57
C MET A 75 -12.84 -1.24 -3.12
N ARG A 76 -13.80 -0.60 -3.78
CA ARG A 76 -15.23 -0.74 -3.47
C ARG A 76 -15.90 -1.91 -4.19
N GLY A 77 -15.16 -2.69 -4.98
CA GLY A 77 -15.71 -3.78 -5.78
C GLY A 77 -16.54 -3.30 -6.97
N LEU A 78 -16.39 -2.03 -7.40
CA LEU A 78 -17.12 -1.45 -8.52
C LEU A 78 -16.32 -1.58 -9.82
N ILE A 79 -17.02 -1.66 -10.95
CA ILE A 79 -16.39 -1.74 -12.28
C ILE A 79 -16.15 -0.30 -12.78
N PRO A 80 -14.87 0.09 -13.05
CA PRO A 80 -14.57 1.41 -13.57
C PRO A 80 -15.06 1.57 -15.03
N PRO A 81 -15.45 2.79 -15.45
CA PRO A 81 -15.77 3.11 -16.84
C PRO A 81 -14.59 2.80 -17.77
N VAL A 82 -14.87 2.45 -19.02
CA VAL A 82 -13.84 2.08 -20.01
C VAL A 82 -12.82 3.20 -20.22
N SER A 83 -13.27 4.45 -20.27
CA SER A 83 -12.40 5.62 -20.40
C SER A 83 -11.39 5.75 -19.23
N LEU A 84 -11.84 5.51 -18.00
CA LEU A 84 -10.98 5.52 -16.81
C LEU A 84 -9.99 4.34 -16.83
N ARG A 85 -10.43 3.16 -17.28
CA ARG A 85 -9.57 1.99 -17.42
C ARG A 85 -8.43 2.24 -18.42
N LEU A 86 -8.71 2.82 -19.57
CA LEU A 86 -7.69 3.15 -20.58
C LEU A 86 -6.72 4.21 -20.07
N ARG A 87 -7.21 5.28 -19.45
CA ARG A 87 -6.35 6.31 -18.82
C ARG A 87 -5.47 5.71 -17.73
N TYR A 88 -6.04 4.89 -16.85
CA TYR A 88 -5.26 4.25 -15.79
C TYR A 88 -4.19 3.31 -16.38
N ALA A 89 -4.53 2.48 -17.36
CA ALA A 89 -3.57 1.58 -18.02
C ALA A 89 -2.40 2.34 -18.65
N PHE A 90 -2.64 3.52 -19.23
CA PHE A 90 -1.57 4.38 -19.73
C PHE A 90 -0.66 4.87 -18.60
N PHE A 91 -1.21 5.45 -17.54
CA PHE A 91 -0.43 5.96 -16.42
C PHE A 91 0.24 4.83 -15.62
N GLU A 92 -0.40 3.68 -15.49
CA GLU A 92 0.17 2.50 -14.83
C GLU A 92 1.46 2.03 -15.50
N LYS A 93 1.48 1.98 -16.85
CA LYS A 93 2.64 1.56 -17.63
C LYS A 93 3.74 2.62 -17.78
N THR A 94 3.43 3.86 -17.48
CA THR A 94 4.36 4.99 -17.65
C THR A 94 4.76 5.58 -16.29
N VAL A 95 3.99 6.52 -15.79
CA VAL A 95 4.34 7.33 -14.62
C VAL A 95 4.31 6.51 -13.33
N ILE A 96 3.28 5.67 -13.14
CA ILE A 96 3.14 4.84 -11.94
C ILE A 96 4.21 3.74 -11.93
N ALA A 97 4.50 3.12 -13.08
CA ALA A 97 5.57 2.14 -13.19
C ALA A 97 6.94 2.75 -12.83
N LEU A 98 7.23 3.96 -13.32
CA LEU A 98 8.45 4.68 -12.97
C LEU A 98 8.50 5.00 -11.47
N LEU A 99 7.40 5.45 -10.87
CA LEU A 99 7.31 5.70 -9.44
C LEU A 99 7.60 4.41 -8.64
N LYS A 100 6.94 3.31 -8.97
CA LYS A 100 7.15 2.01 -8.31
C LYS A 100 8.60 1.54 -8.44
N ARG A 101 9.19 1.65 -9.62
CA ARG A 101 10.58 1.29 -9.87
C ARG A 101 11.55 2.14 -9.05
N THR A 102 11.31 3.46 -8.96
CA THR A 102 12.12 4.36 -8.12
C THR A 102 12.07 4.00 -6.64
N LEU A 103 10.96 3.42 -6.18
CA LEU A 103 10.75 2.98 -4.80
C LEU A 103 11.19 1.51 -4.57
N GLY A 104 11.53 0.76 -5.61
CA GLY A 104 11.83 -0.68 -5.54
C GLY A 104 10.60 -1.57 -5.38
N PHE A 105 9.43 -1.10 -5.84
CA PHE A 105 8.14 -1.78 -5.68
C PHE A 105 7.59 -2.40 -6.97
N GLU A 106 8.37 -2.48 -8.03
CA GLU A 106 7.90 -2.99 -9.32
C GLU A 106 7.45 -4.46 -9.29
N ASN A 107 8.08 -5.27 -8.44
CA ASN A 107 7.77 -6.70 -8.29
C ASN A 107 6.79 -6.98 -7.13
N ALA A 108 6.31 -5.93 -6.47
CA ALA A 108 5.51 -6.06 -5.27
C ALA A 108 4.12 -6.63 -5.56
N ASN A 109 3.79 -7.76 -4.92
CA ASN A 109 2.47 -8.36 -4.93
C ASN A 109 1.57 -7.75 -3.85
N PHE A 110 2.06 -7.71 -2.60
CA PHE A 110 1.32 -7.12 -1.48
C PHE A 110 2.25 -6.76 -0.31
N PHE A 111 1.80 -5.80 0.49
CA PHE A 111 2.50 -5.32 1.68
C PHE A 111 1.59 -5.41 2.90
N PRO A 112 1.71 -6.46 3.73
CA PRO A 112 1.05 -6.52 5.03
C PRO A 112 1.52 -5.34 5.90
N THR A 113 0.58 -4.59 6.44
CA THR A 113 0.86 -3.40 7.25
C THR A 113 0.02 -3.43 8.52
N ALA A 114 0.68 -3.38 9.68
CA ALA A 114 0.04 -3.41 10.98
C ALA A 114 0.91 -2.71 12.05
N GLY A 115 0.42 -2.65 13.29
CA GLY A 115 1.15 -2.16 14.46
C GLY A 115 0.79 -0.74 14.91
N ALA A 116 0.15 0.06 14.05
CA ALA A 116 -0.42 1.37 14.39
C ALA A 116 -1.48 1.78 13.37
N ALA A 117 -2.25 2.81 13.66
CA ALA A 117 -3.18 3.39 12.70
C ALA A 117 -2.41 4.06 11.54
N ILE A 118 -2.91 3.85 10.31
CA ILE A 118 -2.35 4.48 9.11
C ILE A 118 -3.11 5.79 8.86
N PRO A 119 -2.42 6.93 8.68
CA PRO A 119 -3.09 8.16 8.29
C PRO A 119 -3.85 7.98 6.97
N PRO A 120 -5.13 8.36 6.87
CA PRO A 120 -5.95 8.13 5.67
C PRO A 120 -5.34 8.68 4.38
N VAL A 121 -4.67 9.84 4.45
CA VAL A 121 -4.00 10.45 3.30
C VAL A 121 -2.83 9.60 2.78
N VAL A 122 -2.12 8.92 3.68
CA VAL A 122 -1.01 8.03 3.34
C VAL A 122 -1.53 6.75 2.70
N GLU A 123 -2.57 6.14 3.29
CA GLU A 123 -3.21 4.96 2.75
C GLU A 123 -3.79 5.22 1.36
N GLU A 124 -4.51 6.35 1.20
CA GLU A 124 -5.05 6.78 -0.07
C GLU A 124 -3.95 6.96 -1.15
N PHE A 125 -2.83 7.59 -0.80
CA PHE A 125 -1.69 7.75 -1.70
C PHE A 125 -1.13 6.39 -2.13
N VAL A 126 -0.91 5.47 -1.20
CA VAL A 126 -0.35 4.14 -1.48
C VAL A 126 -1.23 3.38 -2.48
N HIS A 127 -2.54 3.36 -2.25
CA HIS A 127 -3.48 2.74 -3.18
C HIS A 127 -3.59 3.49 -4.50
N SER A 128 -3.51 4.83 -4.50
CA SER A 128 -3.50 5.63 -5.74
C SER A 128 -2.28 5.33 -6.61
N ALA A 129 -1.13 5.04 -6.00
CA ALA A 129 0.07 4.57 -6.69
C ALA A 129 -0.03 3.10 -7.15
N GLY A 130 -1.17 2.44 -6.97
CA GLY A 130 -1.37 1.05 -7.37
C GLY A 130 -0.54 0.06 -6.55
N ILE A 131 -0.17 0.42 -5.33
CA ILE A 131 0.55 -0.44 -4.39
C ILE A 131 -0.51 -1.18 -3.55
N ASN A 132 -0.42 -2.51 -3.52
CA ASN A 132 -1.35 -3.35 -2.78
C ASN A 132 -0.94 -3.44 -1.31
N MET A 133 -1.34 -2.44 -0.53
CA MET A 133 -1.19 -2.46 0.92
C MET A 133 -2.36 -3.21 1.55
N VAL A 134 -2.07 -4.13 2.45
CA VAL A 134 -3.04 -4.96 3.17
C VAL A 134 -2.98 -4.58 4.64
N ALA A 135 -3.98 -3.85 5.11
CA ALA A 135 -4.07 -3.44 6.49
C ALA A 135 -4.47 -4.61 7.40
N GLY A 136 -3.90 -4.66 8.59
CA GLY A 136 -4.24 -5.63 9.62
C GLY A 136 -4.22 -4.99 11.00
N TYR A 137 -5.03 -5.53 11.91
CA TYR A 137 -5.07 -5.13 13.31
C TYR A 137 -4.84 -6.34 14.21
N GLY A 138 -4.08 -6.13 15.24
CA GLY A 138 -3.82 -7.11 16.28
C GLY A 138 -2.96 -6.54 17.39
N LEU A 139 -2.97 -7.22 18.51
CA LEU A 139 -2.23 -6.88 19.72
C LEU A 139 -1.48 -8.13 20.22
N THR A 140 -0.46 -7.94 21.01
CA THR A 140 0.22 -9.06 21.71
C THR A 140 -0.76 -9.80 22.60
N GLU A 141 -1.65 -9.06 23.28
CA GLU A 141 -2.69 -9.57 24.16
C GLU A 141 -3.76 -10.41 23.43
N SER A 142 -3.95 -10.17 22.13
CA SER A 142 -4.86 -10.96 21.27
C SER A 142 -4.17 -12.11 20.54
N THR A 143 -2.94 -12.46 20.92
CA THR A 143 -2.15 -13.50 20.24
C THR A 143 -1.95 -13.22 18.74
N ALA A 144 -1.57 -12.02 18.40
CA ALA A 144 -1.28 -11.48 17.07
C ALA A 144 -2.50 -10.86 16.35
N THR A 145 -2.86 -11.37 15.15
CA THR A 145 -3.82 -10.70 14.26
C THR A 145 -5.26 -11.01 14.64
N VAL A 146 -6.05 -9.97 14.84
CA VAL A 146 -7.50 -10.02 15.11
C VAL A 146 -8.30 -9.85 13.82
N SER A 147 -7.90 -8.90 12.98
CA SER A 147 -8.52 -8.65 11.69
C SER A 147 -7.49 -8.32 10.62
N CYS A 148 -7.83 -8.60 9.38
CA CYS A 148 -7.00 -8.23 8.24
C CYS A 148 -7.85 -8.05 6.97
N ASP A 149 -7.35 -7.24 6.05
CA ASP A 149 -7.87 -7.19 4.70
C ASP A 149 -7.67 -8.53 4.00
N ARG A 150 -8.69 -8.96 3.29
CA ARG A 150 -8.60 -10.12 2.40
C ARG A 150 -8.59 -9.61 0.97
N GLY A 151 -7.57 -9.98 0.21
CA GLY A 151 -7.47 -9.60 -1.20
C GLY A 151 -8.74 -9.92 -1.99
N GLY A 152 -9.12 -9.00 -2.89
CA GLY A 152 -10.30 -9.17 -3.75
C GLY A 152 -11.67 -8.84 -3.10
N GLN A 153 -11.72 -8.48 -1.83
CA GLN A 153 -12.95 -8.04 -1.17
C GLN A 153 -13.04 -6.51 -1.12
N PRO A 154 -14.27 -5.94 -1.20
CA PRO A 154 -14.46 -4.50 -1.03
C PRO A 154 -13.98 -4.03 0.34
N LYS A 155 -13.28 -2.89 0.33
CA LYS A 155 -12.78 -2.24 1.54
C LYS A 155 -12.87 -0.72 1.42
N THR A 156 -12.69 -0.02 2.52
CA THR A 156 -12.63 1.44 2.59
C THR A 156 -11.33 1.89 3.25
N ILE A 157 -10.89 3.10 2.95
CA ILE A 157 -9.77 3.75 3.63
C ILE A 157 -10.04 3.79 5.13
N GLY A 158 -9.03 3.48 5.94
CA GLY A 158 -9.10 3.40 7.40
C GLY A 158 -9.62 2.05 7.94
N SER A 159 -10.04 1.14 7.06
CA SER A 159 -10.46 -0.20 7.48
C SER A 159 -9.27 -1.11 7.73
N VAL A 160 -9.31 -1.85 8.83
CA VAL A 160 -8.34 -2.91 9.16
C VAL A 160 -8.84 -4.29 8.76
N GLY A 161 -9.84 -4.35 7.87
CA GLY A 161 -10.37 -5.59 7.32
C GLY A 161 -11.38 -6.29 8.23
N ARG A 162 -11.59 -7.57 7.96
CA ARG A 162 -12.56 -8.43 8.66
C ARG A 162 -11.90 -9.27 9.73
N LEU A 163 -12.67 -9.64 10.73
CA LEU A 163 -12.24 -10.59 11.76
C LEU A 163 -11.74 -11.90 11.14
N ILE A 164 -10.69 -12.44 11.73
CA ILE A 164 -10.21 -13.78 11.41
C ILE A 164 -11.23 -14.80 11.93
N GLY A 165 -11.41 -15.87 11.16
CA GLY A 165 -12.37 -16.93 11.52
C GLY A 165 -12.11 -17.51 12.91
N GLY A 166 -13.20 -17.74 13.66
CA GLY A 166 -13.14 -18.27 15.03
C GLY A 166 -13.01 -17.22 16.13
N LEU A 167 -12.85 -15.93 15.79
CA LEU A 167 -12.81 -14.84 16.76
C LEU A 167 -14.19 -14.19 16.94
N GLN A 168 -14.46 -13.73 18.16
CA GLN A 168 -15.61 -12.90 18.51
C GLN A 168 -15.10 -11.58 19.05
N LEU A 169 -15.69 -10.46 18.60
CA LEU A 169 -15.38 -9.10 19.04
C LEU A 169 -16.55 -8.58 19.85
N LYS A 170 -16.25 -8.05 21.03
CA LYS A 170 -17.21 -7.32 21.86
C LYS A 170 -16.66 -5.93 22.10
N PHE A 171 -17.47 -4.90 21.85
CA PHE A 171 -17.17 -3.52 22.23
C PHE A 171 -17.64 -3.29 23.67
N GLY A 172 -16.83 -2.58 24.46
CA GLY A 172 -17.26 -2.11 25.79
C GLY A 172 -18.30 -0.99 25.67
N GLU A 173 -19.05 -0.75 26.73
CA GLU A 173 -20.09 0.30 26.76
C GLU A 173 -19.52 1.73 26.76
N ASP A 174 -18.22 1.88 27.00
CA ASP A 174 -17.52 3.19 27.13
C ASP A 174 -16.76 3.64 25.87
N ASN A 175 -17.05 3.07 24.68
CA ASN A 175 -16.43 3.44 23.41
C ASN A 175 -17.44 3.71 22.32
#